data_a6a0ef894650e705e587751c6b5ae7d1
#
_entry.id   a6a0ef894650e705e587751c6b5ae7d1
#
_cell.length_a   1.000
_cell.length_b   1.000
_cell.length_c   1.000
_cell.angle_alpha   90.00
_cell.angle_beta   90.00
_cell.angle_gamma   90.00
#
_symmetry.space_group_name_H-M   'P 1'
#
loop_
_entity.id
_entity.type
_entity.pdbx_description
1 polymer ?
#
loop_
_entity_poly.entity_id
_entity_poly.type
_entity_poly.pdbx_seq_one_letter_code
_entity_poly.pdbx_strand_id
1 'polypeptide(L)'
;MNNIRLIKIMLLLYLFNVSVIADDIIPPVSIIQPGPPGEESVDIDADKASEIADTSYTSDDVEFMQGMIMHHHQAMIMSNLAEDRTNSNAVLDIAGKIKVTQDDEIDFMQGWLEERDEDAPNPEMMHHMKSHNNMAGMATPEQLKELENSKSTDFDRLFLQLMINHHDGAIKMVDILRKQ
;
A
#
# COMPACT_ATOMS: atom_id res chain seq x y z
N MET A 1 -31.08 -32.93 77.81
CA MET A 1 -29.67 -32.50 77.88
C MET A 1 -29.15 -32.43 76.45
N ASN A 2 -28.83 -31.33 76.01
CA ASN A 2 -27.90 -30.85 75.05
C ASN A 2 -28.44 -29.63 74.20
N ASN A 3 -27.92 -28.51 74.67
CA ASN A 3 -28.13 -27.21 74.01
C ASN A 3 -27.34 -27.16 72.68
N ILE A 4 -28.00 -26.99 71.57
CA ILE A 4 -27.37 -26.60 70.33
C ILE A 4 -27.68 -25.13 70.13
N ARG A 5 -26.65 -24.30 70.36
CA ARG A 5 -26.65 -22.85 70.08
C ARG A 5 -26.77 -22.63 68.57
N LEU A 6 -27.87 -21.97 68.13
CA LEU A 6 -27.98 -21.41 66.79
C LEU A 6 -27.05 -20.21 66.68
N ILE A 7 -25.95 -20.40 65.94
CA ILE A 7 -25.12 -19.30 65.49
C ILE A 7 -25.84 -18.64 64.28
N LYS A 8 -26.43 -17.48 64.47
CA LYS A 8 -26.89 -16.65 63.38
C LYS A 8 -25.68 -16.05 62.66
N ILE A 9 -25.39 -16.60 61.51
CA ILE A 9 -24.44 -15.98 60.58
C ILE A 9 -25.18 -14.85 59.89
N MET A 10 -24.86 -13.64 60.29
CA MET A 10 -25.33 -12.40 59.66
C MET A 10 -24.45 -12.19 58.43
N LEU A 11 -24.94 -12.59 57.24
CA LEU A 11 -24.28 -12.37 55.98
C LEU A 11 -24.43 -10.87 55.63
N LEU A 12 -23.39 -10.11 55.87
CA LEU A 12 -23.29 -8.69 55.49
C LEU A 12 -23.09 -8.63 53.95
N LEU A 13 -24.17 -8.40 53.23
CA LEU A 13 -24.13 -8.10 51.81
C LEU A 13 -23.53 -6.69 51.64
N TYR A 14 -22.24 -6.63 51.40
CA TYR A 14 -21.60 -5.45 50.84
C TYR A 14 -22.05 -5.30 49.40
N LEU A 15 -23.00 -4.43 49.15
CA LEU A 15 -23.30 -3.94 47.82
C LEU A 15 -22.13 -3.07 47.39
N PHE A 16 -21.23 -3.69 46.60
CA PHE A 16 -20.27 -2.93 45.82
C PHE A 16 -21.05 -2.13 44.78
N ASN A 17 -21.26 -0.85 45.07
CA ASN A 17 -21.64 0.10 44.03
C ASN A 17 -20.45 0.22 43.09
N VAL A 18 -20.42 -0.57 42.02
CA VAL A 18 -19.57 -0.31 40.87
C VAL A 18 -20.16 0.95 40.22
N SER A 19 -19.60 2.10 40.56
CA SER A 19 -19.79 3.28 39.76
C SER A 19 -19.23 2.96 38.37
N VAL A 20 -20.10 2.68 37.42
CA VAL A 20 -19.72 2.72 36.00
C VAL A 20 -19.23 4.14 35.78
N ILE A 21 -17.92 4.28 35.70
CA ILE A 21 -17.31 5.50 35.21
C ILE A 21 -17.87 5.61 33.79
N ALA A 22 -18.71 6.61 33.57
CA ALA A 22 -19.14 6.95 32.24
C ALA A 22 -17.85 7.07 31.41
N ASP A 23 -17.73 6.25 30.36
CA ASP A 23 -16.69 6.45 29.37
C ASP A 23 -16.65 7.94 29.07
N ASP A 24 -15.48 8.56 29.28
CA ASP A 24 -15.24 9.90 28.79
C ASP A 24 -15.60 9.87 27.30
N ILE A 25 -16.77 10.42 26.97
CA ILE A 25 -17.22 10.59 25.60
C ILE A 25 -16.18 11.54 24.99
N ILE A 26 -15.15 10.96 24.37
CA ILE A 26 -14.24 11.74 23.53
C ILE A 26 -15.15 12.42 22.50
N PRO A 27 -15.24 13.75 22.49
CA PRO A 27 -16.09 14.43 21.54
C PRO A 27 -15.67 13.96 20.13
N PRO A 28 -16.61 13.67 19.22
CA PRO A 28 -16.28 13.24 17.89
C PRO A 28 -15.31 14.24 17.27
N VAL A 29 -14.22 13.73 16.70
CA VAL A 29 -13.25 14.56 15.98
C VAL A 29 -13.99 15.24 14.85
N SER A 30 -13.98 16.58 14.84
CA SER A 30 -14.59 17.38 13.78
C SER A 30 -13.86 17.10 12.45
N ILE A 31 -14.59 16.68 11.43
CA ILE A 31 -14.05 16.49 10.08
C ILE A 31 -14.41 17.72 9.28
N ILE A 32 -13.40 18.45 8.84
CA ILE A 32 -13.59 19.71 8.11
C ILE A 32 -13.45 19.44 6.61
N GLN A 33 -14.53 19.64 5.87
CA GLN A 33 -14.48 19.66 4.41
C GLN A 33 -14.10 21.07 3.95
N PRO A 34 -12.96 21.24 3.23
CA PRO A 34 -12.61 22.54 2.66
C PRO A 34 -13.65 22.96 1.62
N GLY A 35 -14.08 24.23 1.68
CA GLY A 35 -14.91 24.82 0.64
C GLY A 35 -14.12 25.09 -0.64
N PRO A 36 -14.81 25.34 -1.78
CA PRO A 36 -14.18 25.87 -2.99
C PRO A 36 -13.40 27.15 -2.72
N PRO A 37 -12.46 27.57 -3.60
CA PRO A 37 -11.72 28.79 -3.41
C PRO A 37 -12.63 30.01 -3.18
N GLY A 38 -12.55 30.62 -1.98
CA GLY A 38 -13.35 31.77 -1.58
C GLY A 38 -14.62 31.45 -0.78
N GLU A 39 -14.89 30.17 -0.52
CA GLU A 39 -15.98 29.71 0.35
C GLU A 39 -15.46 29.18 1.70
N GLU A 40 -16.31 29.22 2.70
CA GLU A 40 -15.97 28.72 4.03
C GLU A 40 -15.95 27.18 4.07
N SER A 41 -15.10 26.61 4.94
CA SER A 41 -15.08 25.19 5.21
C SER A 41 -16.31 24.76 6.02
N VAL A 42 -16.76 23.53 5.83
CA VAL A 42 -17.96 22.98 6.50
C VAL A 42 -17.55 21.83 7.42
N ASP A 43 -18.10 21.81 8.63
CA ASP A 43 -18.01 20.64 9.52
C ASP A 43 -18.96 19.54 9.02
N ILE A 44 -18.43 18.33 8.87
CA ILE A 44 -19.19 17.16 8.47
C ILE A 44 -19.00 16.03 9.49
N ASP A 45 -20.00 15.15 9.61
CA ASP A 45 -19.88 13.94 10.40
C ASP A 45 -19.17 12.81 9.63
N ALA A 46 -18.90 11.70 10.35
CA ALA A 46 -18.19 10.56 9.77
C ALA A 46 -18.99 9.88 8.63
N ASP A 47 -20.33 9.83 8.73
CA ASP A 47 -21.18 9.23 7.71
C ASP A 47 -21.12 10.06 6.43
N LYS A 48 -21.22 11.39 6.57
CA LYS A 48 -21.09 12.31 5.43
C LYS A 48 -19.70 12.31 4.83
N ALA A 49 -18.65 12.22 5.65
CA ALA A 49 -17.28 12.07 5.17
C ALA A 49 -17.08 10.78 4.38
N SER A 50 -17.65 9.67 4.84
CA SER A 50 -17.61 8.37 4.17
C SER A 50 -18.38 8.39 2.84
N GLU A 51 -19.54 9.06 2.80
CA GLU A 51 -20.32 9.24 1.56
C GLU A 51 -19.54 10.06 0.51
N ILE A 52 -18.84 11.11 0.95
CA ILE A 52 -18.07 11.98 0.06
C ILE A 52 -16.79 11.29 -0.41
N ALA A 53 -16.17 10.46 0.45
CA ALA A 53 -14.92 9.79 0.15
C ALA A 53 -15.05 8.79 -1.00
N ASP A 54 -16.26 8.31 -1.29
CA ASP A 54 -16.54 7.27 -2.28
C ASP A 54 -15.41 6.23 -2.38
N THR A 55 -15.41 5.29 -1.42
CA THR A 55 -14.39 4.22 -1.37
C THR A 55 -14.75 3.02 -2.25
N SER A 56 -15.74 3.17 -3.14
CA SER A 56 -16.07 2.15 -4.12
C SER A 56 -14.88 1.90 -5.05
N TYR A 57 -14.75 0.69 -5.50
CA TYR A 57 -13.72 0.28 -6.46
C TYR A 57 -14.34 -0.63 -7.53
N THR A 58 -13.66 -0.75 -8.64
CA THR A 58 -14.08 -1.55 -9.79
C THR A 58 -13.12 -2.71 -10.00
N SER A 59 -13.51 -3.66 -10.85
CA SER A 59 -12.60 -4.72 -11.29
C SER A 59 -11.35 -4.16 -12.00
N ASP A 60 -11.48 -3.00 -12.65
CA ASP A 60 -10.38 -2.38 -13.36
C ASP A 60 -9.35 -1.77 -12.39
N ASP A 61 -9.81 -1.27 -11.23
CA ASP A 61 -8.92 -0.83 -10.15
C ASP A 61 -8.13 -2.03 -9.58
N VAL A 62 -8.80 -3.18 -9.38
CA VAL A 62 -8.15 -4.42 -8.91
C VAL A 62 -7.09 -4.87 -9.92
N GLU A 63 -7.43 -4.96 -11.22
CA GLU A 63 -6.50 -5.36 -12.28
C GLU A 63 -5.32 -4.39 -12.39
N PHE A 64 -5.57 -3.09 -12.22
CA PHE A 64 -4.52 -2.06 -12.19
C PHE A 64 -3.57 -2.27 -11.01
N MET A 65 -4.07 -2.47 -9.78
CA MET A 65 -3.23 -2.68 -8.59
C MET A 65 -2.38 -3.95 -8.74
N GLN A 66 -3.00 -5.06 -9.18
CA GLN A 66 -2.30 -6.32 -9.42
C GLN A 66 -1.22 -6.18 -10.50
N GLY A 67 -1.54 -5.50 -11.59
CA GLY A 67 -0.59 -5.24 -12.67
C GLY A 67 0.56 -4.33 -12.23
N MET A 68 0.26 -3.28 -11.47
CA MET A 68 1.26 -2.30 -11.01
C MET A 68 2.24 -2.91 -9.99
N ILE A 69 1.81 -3.82 -9.14
CA ILE A 69 2.70 -4.60 -8.26
C ILE A 69 3.76 -5.34 -9.10
N MET A 70 3.35 -6.00 -10.16
CA MET A 70 4.26 -6.72 -11.05
C MET A 70 5.19 -5.78 -11.83
N HIS A 71 4.66 -4.64 -12.24
CA HIS A 71 5.41 -3.59 -12.90
C HIS A 71 6.52 -3.05 -11.98
N HIS A 72 6.20 -2.67 -10.75
CA HIS A 72 7.16 -2.17 -9.76
C HIS A 72 8.24 -3.19 -9.43
N HIS A 73 7.86 -4.44 -9.27
CA HIS A 73 8.82 -5.51 -9.01
C HIS A 73 9.92 -5.61 -10.10
N GLN A 74 9.58 -5.40 -11.37
CA GLN A 74 10.60 -5.39 -12.43
C GLN A 74 11.58 -4.22 -12.28
N ALA A 75 11.12 -3.04 -11.85
CA ALA A 75 12.01 -1.91 -11.58
C ALA A 75 12.99 -2.22 -10.43
N MET A 76 12.51 -2.92 -9.39
CA MET A 76 13.37 -3.39 -8.29
C MET A 76 14.41 -4.39 -8.79
N ILE A 77 14.04 -5.34 -9.66
CA ILE A 77 14.99 -6.28 -10.28
C ILE A 77 16.08 -5.52 -11.02
N MET A 78 15.73 -4.55 -11.87
CA MET A 78 16.71 -3.73 -12.59
C MET A 78 17.58 -2.91 -11.64
N SER A 79 16.99 -2.32 -10.60
CA SER A 79 17.70 -1.48 -9.63
C SER A 79 18.67 -2.27 -8.75
N ASN A 80 18.36 -3.52 -8.43
CA ASN A 80 19.24 -4.41 -7.65
C ASN A 80 20.54 -4.72 -8.38
N LEU A 81 20.59 -4.64 -9.70
CA LEU A 81 21.82 -4.87 -10.47
C LEU A 81 22.82 -3.73 -10.32
N ALA A 82 22.41 -2.53 -9.92
CA ALA A 82 23.24 -1.34 -9.93
C ALA A 82 24.49 -1.48 -9.04
N GLU A 83 24.35 -2.05 -7.86
CA GLU A 83 25.44 -2.17 -6.87
C GLU A 83 26.69 -2.87 -7.42
N ASP A 84 26.50 -3.89 -8.27
CA ASP A 84 27.57 -4.70 -8.83
C ASP A 84 27.97 -4.30 -10.28
N ARG A 85 27.27 -3.34 -10.86
CA ARG A 85 27.41 -3.00 -12.30
C ARG A 85 27.93 -1.61 -12.57
N THR A 86 27.78 -0.66 -11.63
CA THR A 86 28.22 0.72 -11.81
C THR A 86 29.03 1.26 -10.64
N ASN A 87 29.87 2.27 -10.92
CA ASN A 87 30.51 3.10 -9.91
C ASN A 87 29.99 4.55 -9.95
N SER A 88 28.93 4.81 -10.73
CA SER A 88 28.28 6.11 -10.80
C SER A 88 27.44 6.36 -9.56
N ASN A 89 27.86 7.26 -8.68
CA ASN A 89 27.08 7.62 -7.50
C ASN A 89 25.65 8.07 -7.87
N ALA A 90 25.50 8.80 -8.99
CA ALA A 90 24.19 9.27 -9.43
C ALA A 90 23.26 8.10 -9.81
N VAL A 91 23.77 7.06 -10.47
CA VAL A 91 23.00 5.87 -10.84
C VAL A 91 22.68 5.04 -9.59
N LEU A 92 23.64 4.87 -8.68
CA LEU A 92 23.43 4.19 -7.41
C LEU A 92 22.36 4.89 -6.55
N ASP A 93 22.40 6.23 -6.46
CA ASP A 93 21.42 7.02 -5.72
C ASP A 93 19.99 6.88 -6.31
N ILE A 94 19.89 6.92 -7.65
CA ILE A 94 18.60 6.74 -8.34
C ILE A 94 18.07 5.32 -8.11
N ALA A 95 18.89 4.30 -8.32
CA ALA A 95 18.52 2.90 -8.10
C ALA A 95 18.10 2.64 -6.65
N GLY A 96 18.82 3.20 -5.67
CA GLY A 96 18.47 3.10 -4.25
C GLY A 96 17.12 3.74 -3.92
N LYS A 97 16.83 4.93 -4.47
CA LYS A 97 15.54 5.60 -4.29
C LYS A 97 14.40 4.79 -4.90
N ILE A 98 14.57 4.28 -6.12
CA ILE A 98 13.57 3.46 -6.81
C ILE A 98 13.27 2.21 -5.97
N LYS A 99 14.29 1.52 -5.44
CA LYS A 99 14.09 0.34 -4.59
C LYS A 99 13.18 0.64 -3.40
N VAL A 100 13.52 1.67 -2.62
CA VAL A 100 12.77 2.01 -1.40
C VAL A 100 11.36 2.45 -1.73
N THR A 101 11.20 3.37 -2.70
CA THR A 101 9.88 3.92 -3.03
C THR A 101 8.95 2.84 -3.59
N GLN A 102 9.45 1.98 -4.48
CA GLN A 102 8.60 0.98 -5.12
C GLN A 102 8.31 -0.22 -4.22
N ASP A 103 9.17 -0.51 -3.24
CA ASP A 103 8.88 -1.48 -2.18
C ASP A 103 7.70 -1.01 -1.33
N ASP A 104 7.76 0.23 -0.83
CA ASP A 104 6.66 0.86 -0.07
C ASP A 104 5.34 0.92 -0.89
N GLU A 105 5.44 1.19 -2.20
CA GLU A 105 4.27 1.24 -3.10
C GLU A 105 3.68 -0.15 -3.36
N ILE A 106 4.50 -1.20 -3.45
CA ILE A 106 4.06 -2.59 -3.53
C ILE A 106 3.31 -2.98 -2.26
N ASP A 107 3.87 -2.69 -1.09
CA ASP A 107 3.22 -2.98 0.21
C ASP A 107 1.88 -2.26 0.32
N PHE A 108 1.81 -1.00 -0.11
CA PHE A 108 0.55 -0.24 -0.15
C PHE A 108 -0.50 -0.90 -1.05
N MET A 109 -0.13 -1.29 -2.27
CA MET A 109 -1.06 -1.91 -3.22
C MET A 109 -1.52 -3.30 -2.76
N GLN A 110 -0.63 -4.08 -2.15
CA GLN A 110 -0.99 -5.37 -1.55
C GLN A 110 -1.97 -5.18 -0.40
N GLY A 111 -1.71 -4.25 0.53
CA GLY A 111 -2.63 -3.91 1.60
C GLY A 111 -3.99 -3.44 1.10
N TRP A 112 -4.01 -2.62 0.04
CA TRP A 112 -5.25 -2.16 -0.58
C TRP A 112 -6.11 -3.32 -1.14
N LEU A 113 -5.46 -4.32 -1.76
CA LEU A 113 -6.12 -5.53 -2.27
C LEU A 113 -6.63 -6.41 -1.12
N GLU A 114 -5.78 -6.67 -0.12
CA GLU A 114 -6.12 -7.50 1.04
C GLU A 114 -7.28 -6.94 1.86
N GLU A 115 -7.35 -5.62 2.07
CA GLU A 115 -8.45 -4.96 2.76
C GLU A 115 -9.81 -5.12 2.05
N ARG A 116 -9.79 -5.53 0.78
CA ARG A 116 -10.97 -5.73 -0.07
C ARG A 116 -11.25 -7.19 -0.40
N ASP A 117 -10.55 -8.11 0.27
CA ASP A 117 -10.61 -9.55 0.00
C ASP A 117 -10.26 -9.91 -1.46
N GLU A 118 -9.41 -9.08 -2.12
CA GLU A 118 -8.92 -9.31 -3.47
C GLU A 118 -7.54 -10.01 -3.46
N ASP A 119 -7.25 -10.77 -4.50
CA ASP A 119 -5.97 -11.48 -4.63
C ASP A 119 -4.81 -10.48 -4.76
N ALA A 120 -3.87 -10.50 -3.80
CA ALA A 120 -2.64 -9.73 -3.87
C ALA A 120 -1.51 -10.59 -4.46
N PRO A 121 -0.99 -10.26 -5.66
CA PRO A 121 0.08 -11.03 -6.28
C PRO A 121 1.34 -11.00 -5.42
N ASN A 122 1.98 -12.15 -5.24
CA ASN A 122 3.34 -12.21 -4.73
C ASN A 122 4.32 -12.23 -5.91
N PRO A 123 5.06 -11.13 -6.15
CA PRO A 123 5.94 -11.01 -7.31
C PRO A 123 7.06 -12.05 -7.33
N GLU A 124 7.56 -12.47 -6.17
CA GLU A 124 8.63 -13.46 -6.06
C GLU A 124 8.20 -14.84 -6.54
N MET A 125 6.91 -15.18 -6.38
CA MET A 125 6.36 -16.45 -6.82
C MET A 125 5.99 -16.47 -8.32
N MET A 126 5.88 -15.30 -8.95
CA MET A 126 5.34 -15.17 -10.31
C MET A 126 6.39 -15.12 -11.42
N HIS A 127 7.66 -15.38 -11.13
CA HIS A 127 8.74 -15.46 -12.14
C HIS A 127 8.43 -16.41 -13.32
N HIS A 128 7.39 -17.22 -13.22
CA HIS A 128 7.00 -18.20 -14.23
C HIS A 128 5.73 -17.82 -15.03
N MET A 129 5.05 -16.72 -14.71
CA MET A 129 3.81 -16.35 -15.42
C MET A 129 4.11 -15.48 -16.64
N LYS A 130 3.88 -16.07 -17.81
CA LYS A 130 4.12 -15.44 -19.12
C LYS A 130 3.17 -14.28 -19.48
N SER A 131 2.15 -14.01 -18.66
CA SER A 131 1.09 -13.09 -19.04
C SER A 131 1.43 -11.61 -18.79
N HIS A 132 2.44 -11.30 -17.96
CA HIS A 132 2.77 -9.93 -17.58
C HIS A 132 3.77 -9.21 -18.51
N ASN A 133 4.35 -9.91 -19.49
CA ASN A 133 5.32 -9.34 -20.44
C ASN A 133 4.73 -8.31 -21.41
N ASN A 134 3.40 -8.11 -21.40
CA ASN A 134 2.71 -7.21 -22.32
C ASN A 134 2.31 -5.85 -21.69
N MET A 135 2.64 -5.62 -20.42
CA MET A 135 2.35 -4.31 -19.81
C MET A 135 3.24 -3.22 -20.41
N ALA A 136 2.66 -2.03 -20.53
CA ALA A 136 3.36 -0.91 -21.14
C ALA A 136 4.69 -0.61 -20.39
N GLY A 137 5.76 -0.42 -21.14
CA GLY A 137 7.06 -0.01 -20.60
C GLY A 137 7.90 -1.13 -19.97
N MET A 138 7.37 -2.32 -19.79
CA MET A 138 8.15 -3.45 -19.26
C MET A 138 9.36 -3.77 -20.13
N ALA A 139 10.50 -3.99 -19.50
CA ALA A 139 11.68 -4.50 -20.18
C ALA A 139 11.46 -5.97 -20.57
N THR A 140 11.88 -6.32 -21.79
CA THR A 140 11.79 -7.72 -22.26
C THR A 140 12.82 -8.60 -21.54
N PRO A 141 12.64 -9.94 -21.53
CA PRO A 141 13.64 -10.86 -20.99
C PRO A 141 15.03 -10.67 -21.60
N GLU A 142 15.09 -10.38 -22.91
CA GLU A 142 16.35 -10.12 -23.62
C GLU A 142 17.01 -8.83 -23.15
N GLN A 143 16.23 -7.76 -22.93
CA GLN A 143 16.71 -6.49 -22.40
C GLN A 143 17.21 -6.62 -20.95
N LEU A 144 16.48 -7.37 -20.11
CA LEU A 144 16.92 -7.66 -18.73
C LEU A 144 18.24 -8.43 -18.74
N LYS A 145 18.37 -9.43 -19.61
CA LYS A 145 19.63 -10.18 -19.75
C LYS A 145 20.77 -9.32 -20.28
N GLU A 146 20.51 -8.39 -21.21
CA GLU A 146 21.50 -7.44 -21.69
C GLU A 146 21.95 -6.52 -20.54
N LEU A 147 21.00 -6.01 -19.73
CA LEU A 147 21.29 -5.20 -18.57
C LEU A 147 22.14 -5.94 -17.54
N GLU A 148 21.78 -7.19 -17.25
CA GLU A 148 22.52 -8.07 -16.33
C GLU A 148 23.98 -8.29 -16.77
N ASN A 149 24.24 -8.36 -18.06
CA ASN A 149 25.59 -8.57 -18.61
C ASN A 149 26.38 -7.29 -18.85
N SER A 150 25.73 -6.12 -18.77
CA SER A 150 26.38 -4.82 -18.95
C SER A 150 27.09 -4.34 -17.69
N LYS A 151 28.06 -3.43 -17.82
CA LYS A 151 28.80 -2.82 -16.70
C LYS A 151 29.21 -1.38 -17.01
N SER A 152 29.48 -0.64 -15.94
CA SER A 152 29.95 0.74 -16.01
C SER A 152 29.04 1.63 -16.86
N THR A 153 29.56 2.43 -17.75
CA THR A 153 28.82 3.36 -18.59
C THR A 153 27.75 2.69 -19.48
N ASP A 154 28.02 1.47 -19.95
CA ASP A 154 27.03 0.73 -20.75
C ASP A 154 25.84 0.29 -19.88
N PHE A 155 26.09 -0.17 -18.66
CA PHE A 155 25.05 -0.42 -17.68
C PHE A 155 24.25 0.87 -17.37
N ASP A 156 24.95 1.95 -17.05
CA ASP A 156 24.32 3.22 -16.69
C ASP A 156 23.34 3.69 -17.76
N ARG A 157 23.79 3.68 -19.02
CA ARG A 157 22.98 4.11 -20.15
C ARG A 157 21.77 3.21 -20.36
N LEU A 158 21.96 1.89 -20.33
CA LEU A 158 20.89 0.92 -20.56
C LEU A 158 19.87 0.94 -19.40
N PHE A 159 20.35 0.97 -18.15
CA PHE A 159 19.52 1.09 -16.97
C PHE A 159 18.62 2.33 -17.02
N LEU A 160 19.20 3.49 -17.27
CA LEU A 160 18.42 4.74 -17.36
C LEU A 160 17.41 4.70 -18.51
N GLN A 161 17.79 4.17 -19.67
CA GLN A 161 16.88 4.04 -20.81
C GLN A 161 15.70 3.11 -20.50
N LEU A 162 15.99 1.93 -19.94
CA LEU A 162 14.94 0.98 -19.57
C LEU A 162 14.03 1.54 -18.47
N MET A 163 14.61 2.22 -17.48
CA MET A 163 13.85 2.81 -16.37
C MET A 163 12.95 3.97 -16.83
N ILE A 164 13.40 4.81 -17.74
CA ILE A 164 12.57 5.86 -18.35
C ILE A 164 11.39 5.23 -19.10
N ASN A 165 11.65 4.24 -19.95
CA ASN A 165 10.58 3.55 -20.68
C ASN A 165 9.58 2.87 -19.73
N HIS A 166 10.08 2.31 -18.64
CA HIS A 166 9.29 1.64 -17.62
C HIS A 166 8.35 2.65 -16.91
N HIS A 167 8.84 3.80 -16.49
CA HIS A 167 8.01 4.82 -15.86
C HIS A 167 7.01 5.46 -16.85
N ASP A 168 7.40 5.67 -18.11
CA ASP A 168 6.45 6.07 -19.16
C ASP A 168 5.34 5.05 -19.35
N GLY A 169 5.66 3.77 -19.17
CA GLY A 169 4.69 2.67 -19.16
C GLY A 169 3.69 2.77 -18.02
N ALA A 170 4.16 3.02 -16.80
CA ALA A 170 3.31 3.23 -15.62
C ALA A 170 2.32 4.39 -15.83
N ILE A 171 2.80 5.52 -16.36
CA ILE A 171 1.94 6.68 -16.70
C ILE A 171 0.84 6.27 -17.68
N LYS A 172 1.16 5.47 -18.70
CA LYS A 172 0.15 4.97 -19.65
C LYS A 172 -0.88 4.05 -18.99
N MET A 173 -0.47 3.21 -18.03
CA MET A 173 -1.39 2.36 -17.27
C MET A 173 -2.37 3.21 -16.46
N VAL A 174 -1.89 4.27 -15.78
CA VAL A 174 -2.75 5.24 -15.07
C VAL A 174 -3.70 5.95 -16.03
N ASP A 175 -3.21 6.38 -17.19
CA ASP A 175 -4.04 7.06 -18.20
C ASP A 175 -5.14 6.18 -18.78
N ILE A 176 -4.91 4.86 -18.85
CA ILE A 176 -5.93 3.88 -19.26
C ILE A 176 -7.00 3.77 -18.17
N LEU A 177 -6.60 3.54 -16.92
CA LEU A 177 -7.53 3.44 -15.79
C LEU A 177 -8.45 4.66 -15.68
N ARG A 178 -7.91 5.86 -15.82
CA ARG A 178 -8.68 7.13 -15.71
C ARG A 178 -9.71 7.34 -16.82
N LYS A 179 -9.72 6.53 -17.87
CA LYS A 179 -10.65 6.63 -19.02
C LYS A 179 -11.76 5.58 -18.99
N GLN A 180 -11.68 4.65 -18.08
CA GLN A 180 -12.70 3.64 -17.80
C GLN A 180 -13.74 4.18 -16.82
#